data_beb2fa26eadf368283f0954f33334159
#
_entry.id   beb2fa26eadf368283f0954f33334159
#
_cell.length_a   1.000
_cell.length_b   1.000
_cell.length_c   1.000
_cell.angle_alpha   90.00
_cell.angle_beta   90.00
_cell.angle_gamma   90.00
#
_symmetry.space_group_name_H-M   'P 1'
#
loop_
_entity.id
_entity.type
_entity.pdbx_description
1 polymer ?
#
loop_
_entity_poly.entity_id
_entity_poly.type
_entity_poly.pdbx_seq_one_letter_code
_entity_poly.pdbx_strand_id
1 'polypeptide(L)'
;WCYSGRLIDAGEALAAGLAQSVHAPGDLVDAAIAKARMMTADSAPVSVALTRAMLWRMLGAPHPMAAHRWDSRAVFARGRSPDATEGVMSFLEKRPPHFVASVAQDYPRFDEFEDGPDY
;
A
#
# COMPACT_ATOMS: atom_id res chain seq x y z
N TRP A 1 9.79 9.40 -23.42
CA TRP A 1 9.96 7.94 -23.62
C TRP A 1 8.76 7.32 -24.33
N CYS A 2 7.54 7.62 -23.91
CA CYS A 2 6.33 7.10 -24.56
C CYS A 2 6.22 7.49 -26.04
N TYR A 3 6.61 8.70 -26.40
CA TYR A 3 6.57 9.15 -27.78
C TYR A 3 7.68 8.57 -28.66
N SER A 4 8.86 8.32 -28.07
CA SER A 4 10.01 7.80 -28.84
C SER A 4 9.89 6.32 -29.20
N GLY A 5 9.18 5.54 -28.37
CA GLY A 5 9.04 4.09 -28.52
C GLY A 5 10.34 3.30 -28.43
N ARG A 6 11.45 3.93 -28.01
CA ARG A 6 12.76 3.28 -27.91
C ARG A 6 12.86 2.41 -26.66
N LEU A 7 13.74 1.44 -26.68
CA LEU A 7 14.10 0.68 -25.49
C LEU A 7 14.89 1.57 -24.52
N ILE A 8 14.54 1.47 -23.25
CA ILE A 8 15.18 2.18 -22.13
C ILE A 8 15.95 1.17 -21.33
N ASP A 9 17.24 1.41 -21.11
CA ASP A 9 18.03 0.53 -20.23
C ASP A 9 17.76 0.80 -18.75
N ALA A 10 18.11 -0.17 -17.91
CA ALA A 10 17.86 -0.11 -16.48
C ALA A 10 18.61 1.03 -15.77
N GLY A 11 19.81 1.37 -16.24
CA GLY A 11 20.61 2.47 -15.69
C GLY A 11 19.97 3.82 -15.98
N GLU A 12 19.47 4.04 -17.19
CA GLU A 12 18.73 5.25 -17.57
C GLU A 12 17.41 5.35 -16.75
N ALA A 13 16.69 4.24 -16.59
CA ALA A 13 15.47 4.21 -15.81
C ALA A 13 15.73 4.56 -14.32
N LEU A 14 16.84 4.08 -13.76
CA LEU A 14 17.28 4.42 -12.41
C LEU A 14 17.64 5.92 -12.30
N ALA A 15 18.45 6.42 -13.22
CA ALA A 15 18.89 7.82 -13.23
C ALA A 15 17.71 8.80 -13.37
N ALA A 16 16.68 8.42 -14.12
CA ALA A 16 15.46 9.21 -14.29
C ALA A 16 14.42 9.03 -13.16
N GLY A 17 14.66 8.16 -12.18
CA GLY A 17 13.76 7.92 -11.07
C GLY A 17 12.54 7.03 -11.40
N LEU A 18 12.51 6.38 -12.57
CA LEU A 18 11.47 5.40 -12.89
C LEU A 18 11.69 4.08 -12.12
N ALA A 19 12.93 3.62 -12.05
CA ALA A 19 13.31 2.48 -11.23
C ALA A 19 13.93 2.96 -9.90
N GLN A 20 13.67 2.23 -8.82
CA GLN A 20 14.19 2.55 -7.50
C GLN A 20 15.55 1.91 -7.24
N SER A 21 15.80 0.76 -7.87
CA SER A 21 17.05 0.01 -7.82
C SER A 21 17.17 -0.89 -9.05
N VAL A 22 18.39 -1.31 -9.34
CA VAL A 22 18.71 -2.24 -10.42
C VAL A 22 19.44 -3.43 -9.80
N HIS A 23 19.05 -4.62 -10.19
CA HIS A 23 19.58 -5.89 -9.67
C HIS A 23 19.98 -6.82 -10.82
N ALA A 24 20.85 -7.78 -10.53
CA ALA A 24 21.09 -8.88 -11.48
C ALA A 24 19.78 -9.67 -11.69
N PRO A 25 19.57 -10.25 -12.89
CA PRO A 25 18.31 -10.96 -13.17
C PRO A 25 17.94 -12.05 -12.17
N GLY A 26 18.93 -12.76 -11.60
CA GLY A 26 18.71 -13.80 -10.60
C GLY A 26 18.29 -13.26 -9.21
N ASP A 27 18.62 -12.00 -8.90
CA ASP A 27 18.41 -11.41 -7.57
C ASP A 27 17.16 -10.52 -7.52
N LEU A 28 16.58 -10.20 -8.67
CA LEU A 28 15.51 -9.19 -8.77
C LEU A 28 14.30 -9.53 -7.93
N VAL A 29 13.82 -10.76 -7.99
CA VAL A 29 12.59 -11.18 -7.29
C VAL A 29 12.80 -11.15 -5.78
N ASP A 30 13.92 -11.69 -5.31
CA ASP A 30 14.24 -11.70 -3.88
C ASP A 30 14.43 -10.29 -3.33
N ALA A 31 15.10 -9.42 -4.08
CA ALA A 31 15.25 -8.02 -3.72
C ALA A 31 13.91 -7.27 -3.66
N ALA A 32 13.01 -7.53 -4.62
CA ALA A 32 11.68 -6.95 -4.63
C ALA A 32 10.83 -7.42 -3.42
N ILE A 33 10.87 -8.71 -3.10
CA ILE A 33 10.18 -9.27 -1.93
C ILE A 33 10.76 -8.69 -0.63
N ALA A 34 12.08 -8.62 -0.51
CA ALA A 34 12.73 -8.04 0.66
C ALA A 34 12.33 -6.57 0.83
N LYS A 35 12.29 -5.79 -0.25
CA LYS A 35 11.83 -4.41 -0.24
C LYS A 35 10.38 -4.28 0.21
N ALA A 36 9.48 -5.11 -0.32
CA ALA A 36 8.07 -5.11 0.04
C ALA A 36 7.89 -5.42 1.54
N ARG A 37 8.58 -6.43 2.05
CA ARG A 37 8.57 -6.79 3.48
C ARG A 37 9.07 -5.65 4.36
N MET A 38 10.19 -5.04 4.00
CA MET A 38 10.74 -3.90 4.74
C MET A 38 9.75 -2.73 4.81
N MET A 39 9.05 -2.43 3.72
CA MET A 39 8.06 -1.33 3.68
C MET A 39 6.83 -1.58 4.54
N THR A 40 6.52 -2.81 4.87
CA THR A 40 5.29 -3.20 5.58
C THR A 40 5.55 -3.84 6.95
N ALA A 41 6.82 -4.00 7.36
CA ALA A 41 7.22 -4.75 8.56
C ALA A 41 6.51 -4.29 9.85
N ASP A 42 6.39 -2.97 10.02
CA ASP A 42 5.83 -2.36 11.24
C ASP A 42 4.43 -1.77 10.99
N SER A 43 3.72 -2.27 9.97
CA SER A 43 2.41 -1.74 9.57
C SER A 43 1.33 -2.82 9.63
N ALA A 44 0.15 -2.46 10.14
CA ALA A 44 -1.01 -3.36 10.19
C ALA A 44 -1.42 -3.79 8.77
N PRO A 45 -1.49 -5.10 8.46
CA PRO A 45 -1.69 -5.61 7.09
C PRO A 45 -2.95 -5.07 6.42
N VAL A 46 -4.06 -5.00 7.16
CA VAL A 46 -5.33 -4.49 6.65
C VAL A 46 -5.24 -2.99 6.33
N SER A 47 -4.54 -2.21 7.14
CA SER A 47 -4.33 -0.78 6.89
C SER A 47 -3.47 -0.54 5.64
N VAL A 48 -2.43 -1.36 5.42
CA VAL A 48 -1.62 -1.32 4.18
C VAL A 48 -2.48 -1.63 2.96
N ALA A 49 -3.32 -2.66 3.03
CA ALA A 49 -4.21 -3.04 1.93
C ALA A 49 -5.24 -1.94 1.61
N LEU A 50 -5.84 -1.32 2.64
CA LEU A 50 -6.76 -0.19 2.47
C LEU A 50 -6.08 1.03 1.87
N THR A 51 -4.88 1.37 2.34
CA THR A 51 -4.09 2.49 1.79
C THR A 51 -3.78 2.24 0.31
N ARG A 52 -3.34 1.03 -0.04
CA ARG A 52 -3.08 0.67 -1.43
C ARG A 52 -4.34 0.80 -2.30
N ALA A 53 -5.47 0.29 -1.83
CA ALA A 53 -6.73 0.38 -2.54
C ALA A 53 -7.16 1.86 -2.74
N MET A 54 -7.00 2.69 -1.71
CA MET A 54 -7.30 4.13 -1.80
C MET A 54 -6.41 4.83 -2.82
N LEU A 55 -5.10 4.60 -2.81
CA LEU A 55 -4.18 5.21 -3.77
C LEU A 55 -4.59 4.91 -5.22
N TRP A 56 -4.92 3.65 -5.53
CA TRP A 56 -5.36 3.29 -6.88
C TRP A 56 -6.70 3.92 -7.26
N ARG A 57 -7.70 3.85 -6.37
CA ARG A 57 -9.04 4.39 -6.64
C ARG A 57 -9.06 5.89 -6.80
N MET A 58 -8.21 6.61 -6.07
CA MET A 58 -8.19 8.07 -6.09
C MET A 58 -7.44 8.66 -7.30
N LEU A 59 -6.68 7.86 -8.06
CA LEU A 59 -6.05 8.33 -9.29
C LEU A 59 -7.03 8.90 -10.32
N GLY A 60 -8.25 8.34 -10.39
CA GLY A 60 -9.31 8.82 -11.29
C GLY A 60 -10.42 9.60 -10.60
N ALA A 61 -10.29 9.92 -9.32
CA ALA A 61 -11.35 10.58 -8.58
C ALA A 61 -11.54 12.04 -9.03
N PRO A 62 -12.78 12.49 -9.26
CA PRO A 62 -13.05 13.83 -9.78
C PRO A 62 -12.82 14.95 -8.76
N HIS A 63 -12.75 14.61 -7.47
CA HIS A 63 -12.62 15.60 -6.41
C HIS A 63 -11.93 15.00 -5.17
N PRO A 64 -11.07 15.75 -4.46
CA PRO A 64 -10.38 15.28 -3.24
C PRO A 64 -11.33 14.79 -2.13
N MET A 65 -12.57 15.26 -2.10
CA MET A 65 -13.58 14.83 -1.12
C MET A 65 -13.90 13.33 -1.23
N ALA A 66 -13.68 12.70 -2.40
CA ALA A 66 -13.80 11.25 -2.55
C ALA A 66 -12.79 10.52 -1.65
N ALA A 67 -11.53 10.97 -1.66
CA ALA A 67 -10.49 10.44 -0.78
C ALA A 67 -10.85 10.64 0.70
N HIS A 68 -11.32 11.84 1.08
CA HIS A 68 -11.73 12.13 2.45
C HIS A 68 -12.85 11.21 2.95
N ARG A 69 -13.87 10.96 2.13
CA ARG A 69 -14.99 10.07 2.50
C ARG A 69 -14.51 8.63 2.69
N TRP A 70 -13.65 8.16 1.80
CA TRP A 70 -13.10 6.81 1.88
C TRP A 70 -12.18 6.64 3.09
N ASP A 71 -11.26 7.57 3.29
CA ASP A 71 -10.32 7.60 4.41
C ASP A 71 -11.06 7.63 5.76
N SER A 72 -12.06 8.50 5.91
CA SER A 72 -12.83 8.60 7.15
C SER A 72 -13.50 7.29 7.54
N ARG A 73 -14.02 6.53 6.57
CA ARG A 73 -14.60 5.20 6.82
C ARG A 73 -13.54 4.18 7.18
N ALA A 74 -12.42 4.19 6.47
CA ALA A 74 -11.30 3.30 6.74
C ALA A 74 -10.73 3.54 8.14
N VAL A 75 -10.48 4.79 8.51
CA VAL A 75 -10.01 5.17 9.85
C VAL A 75 -11.01 4.75 10.93
N PHE A 76 -12.31 4.99 10.73
CA PHE A 76 -13.34 4.58 11.68
C PHE A 76 -13.38 3.06 11.86
N ALA A 77 -13.35 2.30 10.76
CA ALA A 77 -13.36 0.84 10.81
C ALA A 77 -12.09 0.29 11.48
N ARG A 78 -10.91 0.82 11.13
CA ARG A 78 -9.63 0.34 11.69
C ARG A 78 -9.38 0.82 13.11
N GLY A 79 -9.81 2.02 13.48
CA GLY A 79 -9.64 2.57 14.82
C GLY A 79 -10.31 1.74 15.93
N ARG A 80 -11.25 0.87 15.55
CA ARG A 80 -11.95 -0.05 16.45
C ARG A 80 -11.36 -1.48 16.46
N SER A 81 -10.34 -1.72 15.66
CA SER A 81 -9.74 -3.05 15.54
C SER A 81 -8.72 -3.32 16.64
N PRO A 82 -8.45 -4.61 16.96
CA PRO A 82 -7.37 -4.99 17.86
C PRO A 82 -6.01 -4.43 17.39
N ASP A 83 -5.76 -4.34 16.10
CA ASP A 83 -4.52 -3.81 15.55
C ASP A 83 -4.31 -2.32 15.88
N ALA A 84 -5.39 -1.53 16.00
CA ALA A 84 -5.26 -0.13 16.43
C ALA A 84 -4.78 -0.04 17.88
N THR A 85 -5.33 -0.87 18.77
CA THR A 85 -4.88 -0.98 20.16
C THR A 85 -3.43 -1.44 20.22
N GLU A 86 -3.07 -2.48 19.46
CA GLU A 86 -1.70 -3.00 19.40
C GLU A 86 -0.71 -1.93 18.92
N GLY A 87 -1.08 -1.18 17.87
CA GLY A 87 -0.24 -0.11 17.35
C GLY A 87 0.07 0.97 18.39
N VAL A 88 -0.93 1.36 19.19
CA VAL A 88 -0.75 2.31 20.31
C VAL A 88 0.10 1.71 21.41
N MET A 89 -0.22 0.48 21.86
CA MET A 89 0.47 -0.15 22.97
C MET A 89 1.93 -0.48 22.66
N SER A 90 2.21 -1.02 21.48
CA SER A 90 3.58 -1.31 21.06
C SER A 90 4.44 -0.04 21.01
N PHE A 91 3.86 1.08 20.54
CA PHE A 91 4.54 2.38 20.55
C PHE A 91 4.87 2.89 21.95
N LEU A 92 3.91 2.81 22.89
CA LEU A 92 4.11 3.23 24.27
C LEU A 92 5.12 2.35 25.00
N GLU A 93 5.08 1.05 24.76
CA GLU A 93 5.96 0.04 25.36
C GLU A 93 7.33 -0.07 24.68
N LYS A 94 7.56 0.67 23.60
CA LYS A 94 8.82 0.66 22.82
C LYS A 94 9.22 -0.74 22.32
N ARG A 95 8.26 -1.52 21.88
CA ARG A 95 8.45 -2.86 21.32
C ARG A 95 7.93 -2.95 19.89
N PRO A 96 8.38 -3.94 19.11
CA PRO A 96 7.78 -4.22 17.80
C PRO A 96 6.28 -4.56 17.95
N PRO A 97 5.43 -4.12 16.99
CA PRO A 97 4.01 -4.46 16.98
C PRO A 97 3.78 -5.92 16.56
N HIS A 98 2.70 -6.51 17.09
CA HIS A 98 2.24 -7.84 16.70
C HIS A 98 0.79 -7.75 16.21
N PHE A 99 0.62 -7.43 14.94
CA PHE A 99 -0.69 -7.31 14.33
C PHE A 99 -1.30 -8.69 14.03
N VAL A 100 -2.57 -8.88 14.40
CA VAL A 100 -3.27 -10.16 14.29
C VAL A 100 -4.31 -10.20 13.17
N ALA A 101 -4.73 -9.04 12.67
CA ALA A 101 -5.73 -8.98 11.61
C ALA A 101 -5.15 -9.44 10.27
N SER A 102 -5.98 -10.15 9.48
CA SER A 102 -5.64 -10.59 8.13
C SER A 102 -6.48 -9.89 7.08
N VAL A 103 -5.89 -9.61 5.90
CA VAL A 103 -6.61 -9.00 4.80
C VAL A 103 -7.78 -9.87 4.33
N ALA A 104 -7.64 -11.19 4.37
CA ALA A 104 -8.67 -12.11 3.92
C ALA A 104 -9.94 -12.09 4.79
N GLN A 105 -9.80 -11.84 6.08
CA GLN A 105 -10.90 -11.93 7.04
C GLN A 105 -11.39 -10.56 7.53
N ASP A 106 -10.47 -9.62 7.68
CA ASP A 106 -10.71 -8.37 8.41
C ASP A 106 -10.73 -7.12 7.49
N TYR A 107 -10.64 -7.32 6.17
CA TYR A 107 -10.74 -6.21 5.23
C TYR A 107 -12.17 -5.67 5.20
N PRO A 108 -12.41 -4.42 5.60
CA PRO A 108 -13.75 -3.84 5.60
C PRO A 108 -14.20 -3.58 4.16
N ARG A 109 -15.42 -4.00 3.84
CA ARG A 109 -16.06 -3.70 2.55
C ARG A 109 -16.84 -2.41 2.67
N PHE A 110 -16.69 -1.56 1.67
CA PHE A 110 -17.42 -0.30 1.56
C PHE A 110 -18.18 -0.31 0.24
N ASP A 111 -19.44 -0.74 0.27
CA ASP A 111 -20.28 -1.01 -0.91
C ASP A 111 -20.28 0.12 -1.97
N GLU A 112 -20.19 1.37 -1.53
CA GLU A 112 -20.14 2.54 -2.42
C GLU A 112 -18.84 2.66 -3.22
N PHE A 113 -17.82 1.82 -2.94
CA PHE A 113 -16.50 1.86 -3.57
C PHE A 113 -16.10 0.50 -4.15
N GLU A 114 -16.99 -0.48 -4.13
CA GLU A 114 -16.70 -1.81 -4.68
C GLU A 114 -16.84 -1.85 -6.20
N ASP A 115 -17.59 -0.93 -6.79
CA ASP A 115 -17.72 -0.78 -8.26
C ASP A 115 -16.46 -0.12 -8.83
N GLY A 116 -15.38 -0.89 -8.92
CA GLY A 116 -14.26 -0.55 -9.78
C GLY A 116 -14.66 -0.75 -11.24
N PRO A 117 -14.02 -0.06 -12.19
CA PRO A 117 -14.27 -0.35 -13.60
C PRO A 117 -13.99 -1.83 -13.88
N ASP A 118 -14.93 -2.50 -14.52
CA ASP A 118 -14.73 -3.83 -15.08
C ASP A 118 -13.64 -3.72 -16.16
N TYR A 119 -12.52 -4.43 -15.97
CA TYR A 119 -11.46 -4.53 -16.97
C TYR A 119 -11.63 -5.80 -17.79
#